data_effe0607e7dd1ac89351bb2a3ed20b22
#
_entry.id   effe0607e7dd1ac89351bb2a3ed20b22
#
_cell.length_a   1.000
_cell.length_b   1.000
_cell.length_c   1.000
_cell.angle_alpha   90.00
_cell.angle_beta   90.00
_cell.angle_gamma   90.00
#
_symmetry.space_group_name_H-M   'P 1'
#
loop_
_entity.id
_entity.type
_entity.pdbx_description
1 polymer ?
#
loop_
_entity_poly.entity_id
_entity_poly.type
_entity_poly.pdbx_seq_one_letter_code
_entity_poly.pdbx_strand_id
1 'polypeptide(L)'
;ESRGLGDVYKRQRLEINCEMKTNKKSKNLIGIIQSFLILILVVLIIFMMIQISRLQGTARVINYAGLVRGATQREVKLEITGNQNEELIKYLDDILLGLRYQDGHYDLVKLNDEEYQEKLQIQSDYWDKLKTEIEAARNKGYENTDIVNMSEIYFSMADETVSSAESYSEKIAVKIRTIELLSALDMLSLVILVIMPVSYTHLRAH
;
A
#
# COMPACT_ATOMS: atom_id res chain seq x y z
N GLU A 1 19.12 -55.31 -55.45
CA GLU A 1 18.40 -53.98 -55.38
C GLU A 1 17.49 -53.83 -54.15
N SER A 2 17.27 -54.82 -53.35
CA SER A 2 16.32 -54.73 -52.20
C SER A 2 16.89 -54.23 -50.88
N ARG A 3 18.21 -54.04 -50.77
CA ARG A 3 18.87 -53.54 -49.55
C ARG A 3 18.74 -52.02 -49.29
N GLY A 4 18.52 -51.20 -50.37
CA GLY A 4 18.39 -49.75 -50.25
C GLY A 4 17.07 -49.25 -49.65
N LEU A 5 15.96 -49.95 -49.93
CA LEU A 5 14.61 -49.52 -49.45
C LEU A 5 14.47 -49.70 -47.93
N GLY A 6 15.03 -50.75 -47.36
CA GLY A 6 14.96 -51.00 -45.92
C GLY A 6 15.71 -49.94 -45.05
N ASP A 7 16.82 -49.43 -45.59
CA ASP A 7 17.62 -48.36 -44.92
C ASP A 7 16.95 -46.99 -45.00
N VAL A 8 16.25 -46.68 -46.08
CA VAL A 8 15.46 -45.45 -46.23
C VAL A 8 14.29 -45.47 -45.27
N TYR A 9 13.54 -46.53 -45.13
CA TYR A 9 12.46 -46.67 -44.16
C TYR A 9 12.94 -46.61 -42.71
N LYS A 10 14.12 -47.18 -42.39
CA LYS A 10 14.72 -47.06 -41.05
C LYS A 10 15.11 -45.62 -40.72
N ARG A 11 15.73 -44.89 -41.64
CA ARG A 11 16.07 -43.46 -41.46
C ARG A 11 14.85 -42.60 -41.26
N GLN A 12 13.81 -42.72 -42.12
CA GLN A 12 12.56 -41.99 -41.95
C GLN A 12 11.90 -42.26 -40.59
N ARG A 13 11.88 -43.51 -40.14
CA ARG A 13 11.31 -43.86 -38.82
C ARG A 13 12.10 -43.30 -37.65
N LEU A 14 13.43 -43.23 -37.78
CA LEU A 14 14.31 -42.62 -36.77
C LEU A 14 14.11 -41.07 -36.73
N GLU A 15 13.98 -40.40 -37.87
CA GLU A 15 13.71 -38.99 -37.97
C GLU A 15 12.35 -38.63 -37.35
N ILE A 16 11.28 -39.36 -37.70
CA ILE A 16 9.93 -39.18 -37.17
C ILE A 16 9.92 -39.40 -35.64
N ASN A 17 10.61 -40.43 -35.11
CA ASN A 17 10.69 -40.66 -33.71
C ASN A 17 11.52 -39.60 -32.97
N CYS A 18 12.55 -39.06 -33.60
CA CYS A 18 13.37 -37.97 -33.03
C CYS A 18 12.55 -36.67 -32.98
N GLU A 19 11.81 -36.32 -34.07
CA GLU A 19 10.92 -35.16 -34.11
C GLU A 19 9.77 -35.26 -33.09
N MET A 20 9.15 -36.43 -32.93
CA MET A 20 8.11 -36.63 -31.92
C MET A 20 8.64 -36.47 -30.50
N LYS A 21 9.85 -36.95 -30.22
CA LYS A 21 10.49 -36.86 -28.93
C LYS A 21 10.90 -35.42 -28.56
N THR A 22 11.43 -34.66 -29.54
CA THR A 22 11.78 -33.25 -29.35
C THR A 22 10.52 -32.38 -29.18
N ASN A 23 9.44 -32.63 -29.95
CA ASN A 23 8.17 -31.92 -29.84
C ASN A 23 7.49 -32.17 -28.49
N LYS A 24 7.52 -33.42 -27.98
CA LYS A 24 7.01 -33.75 -26.63
C LYS A 24 7.80 -33.04 -25.52
N LYS A 25 9.14 -32.99 -25.64
CA LYS A 25 10.01 -32.33 -24.68
C LYS A 25 9.78 -30.81 -24.64
N SER A 26 9.61 -30.19 -25.84
CA SER A 26 9.29 -28.76 -25.97
C SER A 26 7.92 -28.42 -25.35
N LYS A 27 6.87 -29.21 -25.61
CA LYS A 27 5.54 -29.01 -25.02
C LYS A 27 5.55 -29.12 -23.49
N ASN A 28 6.30 -30.08 -22.93
CA ASN A 28 6.43 -30.22 -21.48
C ASN A 28 7.16 -29.02 -20.87
N LEU A 29 8.20 -28.50 -21.54
CA LEU A 29 8.94 -27.32 -21.07
C LEU A 29 8.05 -26.07 -21.07
N ILE A 30 7.28 -25.85 -22.14
CA ILE A 30 6.31 -24.73 -22.22
C ILE A 30 5.29 -24.84 -21.08
N GLY A 31 4.73 -26.03 -20.83
CA GLY A 31 3.79 -26.24 -19.74
C GLY A 31 4.36 -25.96 -18.36
N ILE A 32 5.63 -26.31 -18.13
CA ILE A 32 6.33 -26.00 -16.86
C ILE A 32 6.50 -24.47 -16.71
N ILE A 33 6.93 -23.78 -17.77
CA ILE A 33 7.08 -22.32 -17.76
C ILE A 33 5.73 -21.64 -17.51
N GLN A 34 4.67 -22.07 -18.18
CA GLN A 34 3.33 -21.52 -17.96
C GLN A 34 2.85 -21.71 -16.52
N SER A 35 3.05 -22.90 -15.95
CA SER A 35 2.68 -23.18 -14.56
C SER A 35 3.46 -22.30 -13.57
N PHE A 36 4.72 -22.03 -13.85
CA PHE A 36 5.57 -21.15 -13.03
C PHE A 36 5.11 -19.68 -13.12
N LEU A 37 4.79 -19.19 -14.30
CA LEU A 37 4.25 -17.83 -14.49
C LEU A 37 2.89 -17.66 -13.79
N ILE A 38 2.00 -18.65 -13.88
CA ILE A 38 0.72 -18.62 -13.16
C ILE A 38 0.94 -18.53 -11.64
N LEU A 39 1.91 -19.27 -11.12
CA LEU A 39 2.25 -19.20 -9.69
C LEU A 39 2.76 -17.81 -9.31
N ILE A 40 3.63 -17.20 -10.12
CA ILE A 40 4.11 -15.83 -9.91
C ILE A 40 2.94 -14.85 -9.90
N LEU A 41 2.04 -14.94 -10.88
CA LEU A 41 0.87 -14.08 -10.97
C LEU A 41 0.00 -14.15 -9.71
N VAL A 42 -0.26 -15.35 -9.21
CA VAL A 42 -1.03 -15.54 -7.97
C VAL A 42 -0.33 -14.86 -6.77
N VAL A 43 0.99 -15.02 -6.64
CA VAL A 43 1.77 -14.37 -5.58
C VAL A 43 1.72 -12.85 -5.70
N LEU A 44 1.85 -12.30 -6.91
CA LEU A 44 1.76 -10.85 -7.15
C LEU A 44 0.38 -10.29 -6.78
N ILE A 45 -0.69 -11.01 -7.12
CA ILE A 45 -2.07 -10.62 -6.77
C ILE A 45 -2.25 -10.59 -5.24
N ILE A 46 -1.81 -11.64 -4.53
CA ILE A 46 -1.90 -11.70 -3.06
C ILE A 46 -1.13 -10.52 -2.45
N PHE A 47 0.07 -10.25 -2.94
CA PHE A 47 0.90 -9.16 -2.44
C PHE A 47 0.25 -7.78 -2.71
N MET A 48 -0.36 -7.60 -3.87
CA MET A 48 -1.14 -6.40 -4.21
C MET A 48 -2.30 -6.20 -3.24
N MET A 49 -3.08 -7.24 -2.95
CA MET A 49 -4.19 -7.15 -1.99
C MET A 49 -3.73 -6.70 -0.60
N ILE A 50 -2.58 -7.20 -0.13
CA ILE A 50 -1.99 -6.78 1.14
C ILE A 50 -1.62 -5.29 1.11
N GLN A 51 -1.03 -4.79 0.03
CA GLN A 51 -0.67 -3.38 -0.09
C GLN A 51 -1.89 -2.46 -0.18
N ILE A 52 -2.94 -2.87 -0.87
CA ILE A 52 -4.21 -2.14 -0.94
C ILE A 52 -4.85 -2.03 0.46
N SER A 53 -4.87 -3.11 1.23
CA SER A 53 -5.38 -3.10 2.61
C SER A 53 -4.58 -2.13 3.50
N ARG A 54 -3.24 -2.10 3.35
CA ARG A 54 -2.38 -1.13 4.06
C ARG A 54 -2.69 0.30 3.65
N LEU A 55 -2.89 0.55 2.36
CA LEU A 55 -3.23 1.88 1.85
C LEU A 55 -4.55 2.39 2.43
N GLN A 56 -5.57 1.54 2.52
CA GLN A 56 -6.86 1.87 3.14
C GLN A 56 -6.71 2.23 4.62
N GLY A 57 -5.92 1.46 5.37
CA GLY A 57 -5.60 1.77 6.76
C GLY A 57 -4.86 3.10 6.92
N THR A 58 -3.89 3.37 6.03
CA THR A 58 -3.15 4.64 6.03
C THR A 58 -4.05 5.83 5.71
N ALA A 59 -4.97 5.71 4.74
CA ALA A 59 -5.92 6.76 4.42
C ALA A 59 -6.81 7.15 5.62
N ARG A 60 -7.20 6.16 6.42
CA ARG A 60 -7.94 6.41 7.68
C ARG A 60 -7.09 7.18 8.68
N VAL A 61 -5.82 6.82 8.86
CA VAL A 61 -4.89 7.54 9.74
C VAL A 61 -4.72 8.99 9.29
N ILE A 62 -4.53 9.25 7.99
CA ILE A 62 -4.42 10.61 7.43
C ILE A 62 -5.68 11.42 7.74
N ASN A 63 -6.86 10.83 7.55
CA ASN A 63 -8.12 11.50 7.84
C ASN A 63 -8.24 11.91 9.31
N TYR A 64 -7.93 10.99 10.23
CA TYR A 64 -8.01 11.30 11.67
C TYR A 64 -6.92 12.27 12.15
N ALA A 65 -5.71 12.19 11.60
CA ALA A 65 -4.67 13.18 11.85
C ALA A 65 -5.10 14.58 11.36
N GLY A 66 -5.75 14.67 10.19
CA GLY A 66 -6.36 15.90 9.68
C GLY A 66 -7.51 16.41 10.56
N LEU A 67 -8.34 15.52 11.11
CA LEU A 67 -9.37 15.89 12.08
C LEU A 67 -8.77 16.48 13.37
N VAL A 68 -7.69 15.90 13.90
CA VAL A 68 -6.98 16.44 15.06
C VAL A 68 -6.50 17.85 14.78
N ARG A 69 -5.87 18.10 13.63
CA ARG A 69 -5.41 19.43 13.22
C ARG A 69 -6.55 20.46 13.23
N GLY A 70 -7.67 20.14 12.58
CA GLY A 70 -8.81 21.05 12.47
C GLY A 70 -9.59 21.21 13.79
N ALA A 71 -9.80 20.11 14.52
CA ALA A 71 -10.57 20.13 15.75
C ALA A 71 -9.83 20.86 16.90
N THR A 72 -8.48 20.80 16.94
CA THR A 72 -7.70 21.57 17.91
C THR A 72 -7.84 23.06 17.68
N GLN A 73 -7.79 23.53 16.43
CA GLN A 73 -8.04 24.94 16.11
C GLN A 73 -9.46 25.38 16.50
N ARG A 74 -10.43 24.49 16.30
CA ARG A 74 -11.81 24.74 16.74
C ARG A 74 -11.90 24.85 18.26
N GLU A 75 -11.23 23.96 18.98
CA GLU A 75 -11.22 23.97 20.45
C GLU A 75 -10.64 25.28 21.00
N VAL A 76 -9.46 25.67 20.54
CA VAL A 76 -8.84 26.94 20.96
C VAL A 76 -9.72 28.15 20.64
N LYS A 77 -10.37 28.16 19.47
CA LYS A 77 -11.34 29.20 19.13
C LYS A 77 -12.52 29.27 20.09
N LEU A 78 -13.06 28.11 20.49
CA LEU A 78 -14.17 28.03 21.43
C LEU A 78 -13.73 28.54 22.82
N GLU A 79 -12.55 28.17 23.30
CA GLU A 79 -11.99 28.64 24.56
C GLU A 79 -11.81 30.16 24.59
N ILE A 80 -11.22 30.76 23.53
CA ILE A 80 -11.06 32.21 23.40
C ILE A 80 -12.39 32.96 23.43
N THR A 81 -13.45 32.34 22.88
CA THR A 81 -14.80 32.92 22.88
C THR A 81 -15.62 32.61 24.14
N GLY A 82 -15.04 31.95 25.12
CA GLY A 82 -15.68 31.59 26.39
C GLY A 82 -16.64 30.40 26.31
N ASN A 83 -16.56 29.61 25.23
CA ASN A 83 -17.41 28.42 25.03
C ASN A 83 -16.58 27.16 25.29
N GLN A 84 -16.41 26.80 26.57
CA GLN A 84 -15.65 25.60 26.95
C GLN A 84 -16.28 24.32 26.41
N ASN A 85 -15.46 23.40 25.85
CA ASN A 85 -15.92 22.16 25.26
C ASN A 85 -15.07 20.95 25.67
N GLU A 86 -15.33 20.42 26.86
CA GLU A 86 -14.66 19.22 27.39
C GLU A 86 -14.85 17.97 26.53
N GLU A 87 -15.97 17.86 25.81
CA GLU A 87 -16.23 16.71 24.94
C GLU A 87 -15.28 16.72 23.74
N LEU A 88 -14.95 17.90 23.22
CA LEU A 88 -14.02 18.04 22.10
C LEU A 88 -12.58 17.73 22.54
N ILE A 89 -12.18 18.12 23.75
CA ILE A 89 -10.88 17.75 24.32
C ILE A 89 -10.77 16.24 24.48
N LYS A 90 -11.78 15.57 25.05
CA LYS A 90 -11.81 14.10 25.17
C LYS A 90 -11.79 13.41 23.80
N TYR A 91 -12.50 13.94 22.82
CA TYR A 91 -12.49 13.44 21.45
C TYR A 91 -11.09 13.51 20.83
N LEU A 92 -10.37 14.62 21.04
CA LEU A 92 -8.99 14.79 20.57
C LEU A 92 -8.02 13.84 21.26
N ASP A 93 -8.16 13.68 22.60
CA ASP A 93 -7.37 12.72 23.38
C ASP A 93 -7.55 11.28 22.86
N ASP A 94 -8.80 10.87 22.60
CA ASP A 94 -9.12 9.52 22.11
C ASP A 94 -8.54 9.26 20.72
N ILE A 95 -8.63 10.24 19.81
CA ILE A 95 -8.02 10.11 18.47
C ILE A 95 -6.48 10.02 18.60
N LEU A 96 -5.84 10.89 19.37
CA LEU A 96 -4.38 10.86 19.53
C LEU A 96 -3.91 9.55 20.16
N LEU A 97 -4.66 9.01 21.13
CA LEU A 97 -4.41 7.70 21.71
C LEU A 97 -4.48 6.60 20.64
N GLY A 98 -5.53 6.63 19.81
CA GLY A 98 -5.70 5.67 18.72
C GLY A 98 -4.60 5.75 17.66
N LEU A 99 -4.16 6.96 17.29
CA LEU A 99 -3.07 7.17 16.35
C LEU A 99 -1.74 6.64 16.86
N ARG A 100 -1.45 6.81 18.17
CA ARG A 100 -0.18 6.39 18.80
C ARG A 100 -0.12 4.91 19.13
N TYR A 101 -1.18 4.37 19.71
CA TYR A 101 -1.17 3.05 20.36
C TYR A 101 -2.10 2.03 19.71
N GLN A 102 -2.85 2.42 18.68
CA GLN A 102 -3.91 1.58 18.07
C GLN A 102 -5.02 1.22 19.08
N ASP A 103 -5.12 1.99 20.13
CA ASP A 103 -6.16 1.85 21.15
C ASP A 103 -7.31 2.82 20.84
N GLY A 104 -8.53 2.45 21.18
CA GLY A 104 -9.69 3.31 20.94
C GLY A 104 -10.69 2.78 19.92
N HIS A 105 -11.69 3.60 19.59
CA HIS A 105 -12.89 3.21 18.84
C HIS A 105 -12.77 3.36 17.32
N TYR A 106 -11.63 3.86 16.81
CA TYR A 106 -11.52 4.32 15.40
C TYR A 106 -10.87 3.30 14.47
N ASP A 107 -10.47 2.12 14.95
CA ASP A 107 -9.81 1.07 14.15
C ASP A 107 -8.63 1.63 13.34
N LEU A 108 -7.77 2.39 14.02
CA LEU A 108 -6.59 3.00 13.43
C LEU A 108 -5.43 2.01 13.39
N VAL A 109 -4.69 2.03 12.28
CA VAL A 109 -3.51 1.18 12.11
C VAL A 109 -2.24 1.95 12.46
N LYS A 110 -1.25 1.26 13.04
CA LYS A 110 0.08 1.85 13.24
C LYS A 110 0.80 1.96 11.89
N LEU A 111 1.20 3.16 11.53
CA LEU A 111 2.08 3.37 10.38
C LEU A 111 3.51 3.02 10.78
N ASN A 112 4.12 2.06 10.08
CA ASN A 112 5.52 1.67 10.29
C ASN A 112 6.46 2.59 9.49
N ASP A 113 6.44 3.88 9.86
CA ASP A 113 7.30 4.93 9.32
C ASP A 113 7.87 5.72 10.51
N GLU A 114 9.18 5.79 10.61
CA GLU A 114 9.88 6.36 11.76
C GLU A 114 9.63 7.86 11.85
N GLU A 115 9.67 8.58 10.72
CA GLU A 115 9.42 10.01 10.65
C GLU A 115 8.01 10.36 11.13
N TYR A 116 7.00 9.60 10.68
CA TYR A 116 5.62 9.80 11.15
C TYR A 116 5.48 9.56 12.65
N GLN A 117 6.08 8.50 13.18
CA GLN A 117 5.97 8.15 14.60
C GLN A 117 6.65 9.21 15.48
N GLU A 118 7.79 9.75 15.06
CA GLU A 118 8.49 10.83 15.78
C GLU A 118 7.64 12.11 15.80
N LYS A 119 7.12 12.54 14.64
CA LYS A 119 6.27 13.74 14.54
C LYS A 119 4.99 13.61 15.37
N LEU A 120 4.34 12.45 15.32
CA LEU A 120 3.15 12.17 16.11
C LEU A 120 3.44 12.19 17.62
N GLN A 121 4.61 11.70 18.04
CA GLN A 121 5.03 11.77 19.44
C GLN A 121 5.18 13.22 19.88
N ILE A 122 5.93 14.03 19.13
CA ILE A 122 6.18 15.44 19.43
C ILE A 122 4.85 16.21 19.48
N GLN A 123 3.96 15.97 18.52
CA GLN A 123 2.62 16.57 18.48
C GLN A 123 1.79 16.21 19.71
N SER A 124 1.79 14.93 20.10
CA SER A 124 1.04 14.47 21.29
C SER A 124 1.57 15.09 22.58
N ASP A 125 2.89 15.17 22.75
CA ASP A 125 3.51 15.79 23.92
C ASP A 125 3.24 17.30 23.97
N TYR A 126 3.10 17.93 22.81
CA TYR A 126 2.73 19.35 22.73
C TYR A 126 1.24 19.58 23.01
N TRP A 127 0.38 18.62 22.66
CA TRP A 127 -1.05 18.65 23.00
C TRP A 127 -1.28 18.72 24.52
N ASP A 128 -0.52 17.97 25.29
CA ASP A 128 -0.60 18.01 26.76
C ASP A 128 -0.24 19.40 27.30
N LYS A 129 0.76 20.06 26.70
CA LYS A 129 1.12 21.45 27.05
C LYS A 129 0.02 22.43 26.67
N LEU A 130 -0.57 22.26 25.49
CA LEU A 130 -1.67 23.12 25.01
C LEU A 130 -2.91 22.98 25.90
N LYS A 131 -3.25 21.76 26.37
CA LYS A 131 -4.31 21.56 27.36
C LYS A 131 -4.06 22.33 28.67
N THR A 132 -2.83 22.33 29.14
CA THR A 132 -2.45 23.13 30.34
C THR A 132 -2.65 24.63 30.08
N GLU A 133 -2.33 25.11 28.89
CA GLU A 133 -2.53 26.51 28.53
C GLU A 133 -4.02 26.87 28.34
N ILE A 134 -4.84 25.92 27.85
CA ILE A 134 -6.30 26.06 27.81
C ILE A 134 -6.86 26.25 29.22
N GLU A 135 -6.42 25.45 30.17
CA GLU A 135 -6.82 25.60 31.58
C GLU A 135 -6.36 26.97 32.18
N ALA A 136 -5.16 27.40 31.83
CA ALA A 136 -4.67 28.72 32.23
C ALA A 136 -5.51 29.86 31.62
N ALA A 137 -5.92 29.75 30.36
CA ALA A 137 -6.78 30.72 29.69
C ALA A 137 -8.17 30.81 30.36
N ARG A 138 -8.73 29.70 30.79
CA ARG A 138 -10.00 29.65 31.56
C ARG A 138 -9.93 30.40 32.85
N ASN A 139 -8.76 30.35 33.54
CA ASN A 139 -8.56 30.93 34.88
C ASN A 139 -8.11 32.40 34.85
N LYS A 140 -7.31 32.79 33.83
CA LYS A 140 -6.64 34.12 33.78
C LYS A 140 -7.12 35.00 32.66
N GLY A 141 -7.98 34.48 31.76
CA GLY A 141 -8.33 35.08 30.47
C GLY A 141 -7.26 34.82 29.40
N TYR A 142 -7.68 34.58 28.18
CA TYR A 142 -6.79 34.20 27.07
C TYR A 142 -5.75 35.30 26.75
N GLU A 143 -6.06 36.57 27.02
CA GLU A 143 -5.14 37.71 26.81
C GLU A 143 -3.88 37.64 27.68
N ASN A 144 -3.95 36.89 28.82
CA ASN A 144 -2.85 36.69 29.77
C ASN A 144 -2.16 35.34 29.61
N THR A 145 -2.32 34.70 28.45
CA THR A 145 -1.80 33.36 28.13
C THR A 145 -1.20 33.35 26.73
N ASP A 146 -0.42 32.31 26.44
CA ASP A 146 0.21 32.10 25.11
C ASP A 146 -0.62 31.17 24.20
N ILE A 147 -1.90 30.95 24.55
CA ILE A 147 -2.77 29.97 23.91
C ILE A 147 -2.85 30.13 22.39
N VAL A 148 -2.87 31.37 21.88
CA VAL A 148 -2.95 31.67 20.45
C VAL A 148 -1.67 31.22 19.75
N ASN A 149 -0.50 31.65 20.24
CA ASN A 149 0.77 31.27 19.66
C ASN A 149 1.03 29.76 19.78
N MET A 150 0.70 29.16 20.92
CA MET A 150 0.82 27.70 21.10
C MET A 150 -0.10 26.93 20.15
N SER A 151 -1.29 27.46 19.85
CA SER A 151 -2.19 26.81 18.88
C SER A 151 -1.64 26.83 17.45
N GLU A 152 -0.98 27.90 17.05
CA GLU A 152 -0.33 27.99 15.74
C GLU A 152 0.87 27.05 15.62
N ILE A 153 1.68 26.95 16.68
CA ILE A 153 2.78 25.96 16.74
C ILE A 153 2.22 24.53 16.67
N TYR A 154 1.16 24.25 17.42
CA TYR A 154 0.50 22.95 17.36
C TYR A 154 -0.05 22.63 15.96
N PHE A 155 -0.67 23.61 15.31
CA PHE A 155 -1.17 23.46 13.96
C PHE A 155 -0.06 23.07 12.97
N SER A 156 1.09 23.74 13.06
CA SER A 156 2.26 23.42 12.23
C SER A 156 2.75 21.99 12.49
N MET A 157 2.84 21.55 13.76
CA MET A 157 3.22 20.18 14.11
C MET A 157 2.21 19.15 13.58
N ALA A 158 0.92 19.43 13.70
CA ALA A 158 -0.13 18.57 13.20
C ALA A 158 -0.10 18.48 11.66
N ASP A 159 0.17 19.57 10.97
CA ASP A 159 0.33 19.61 9.51
C ASP A 159 1.53 18.77 9.05
N GLU A 160 2.66 18.87 9.74
CA GLU A 160 3.83 18.03 9.49
C GLU A 160 3.54 16.53 9.72
N THR A 161 2.77 16.20 10.77
CA THR A 161 2.35 14.82 11.03
C THR A 161 1.47 14.27 9.90
N VAL A 162 0.49 15.04 9.44
CA VAL A 162 -0.34 14.68 8.28
C VAL A 162 0.51 14.49 7.03
N SER A 163 1.40 15.43 6.74
CA SER A 163 2.29 15.39 5.56
C SER A 163 3.19 14.14 5.56
N SER A 164 3.73 13.75 6.73
CA SER A 164 4.53 12.51 6.82
C SER A 164 3.69 11.25 6.60
N ALA A 165 2.43 11.21 7.07
CA ALA A 165 1.51 10.12 6.79
C ALA A 165 1.13 10.04 5.29
N GLU A 166 0.93 11.18 4.63
CA GLU A 166 0.70 11.27 3.19
C GLU A 166 1.90 10.75 2.40
N SER A 167 3.12 11.17 2.77
CA SER A 167 4.36 10.66 2.17
C SER A 167 4.50 9.13 2.30
N TYR A 168 4.13 8.58 3.46
CA TYR A 168 4.08 7.12 3.64
C TYR A 168 3.04 6.46 2.73
N SER A 169 1.86 7.06 2.56
CA SER A 169 0.82 6.60 1.65
C SER A 169 1.30 6.56 0.20
N GLU A 170 2.01 7.60 -0.24
CA GLU A 170 2.61 7.67 -1.58
C GLU A 170 3.64 6.57 -1.82
N LYS A 171 4.49 6.27 -0.82
CA LYS A 171 5.44 5.14 -0.89
C LYS A 171 4.71 3.80 -1.11
N ILE A 172 3.55 3.59 -0.47
CA ILE A 172 2.72 2.39 -0.68
C ILE A 172 2.11 2.39 -2.09
N ALA A 173 1.57 3.53 -2.54
CA ALA A 173 0.97 3.66 -3.88
C ALA A 173 1.97 3.35 -4.99
N VAL A 174 3.22 3.83 -4.87
CA VAL A 174 4.30 3.49 -5.82
C VAL A 174 4.59 1.99 -5.83
N LYS A 175 4.59 1.32 -4.67
CA LYS A 175 4.76 -0.15 -4.61
C LYS A 175 3.62 -0.88 -5.32
N ILE A 176 2.37 -0.46 -5.12
CA ILE A 176 1.19 -1.03 -5.80
C ILE A 176 1.36 -0.89 -7.32
N ARG A 177 1.69 0.29 -7.81
CA ARG A 177 1.91 0.55 -9.25
C ARG A 177 3.01 -0.33 -9.85
N THR A 178 4.08 -0.57 -9.10
CA THR A 178 5.16 -1.47 -9.53
C THR A 178 4.66 -2.92 -9.65
N ILE A 179 3.86 -3.39 -8.68
CA ILE A 179 3.27 -4.74 -8.71
C ILE A 179 2.29 -4.88 -9.88
N GLU A 180 1.46 -3.87 -10.14
CA GLU A 180 0.54 -3.83 -11.30
C GLU A 180 1.30 -3.98 -12.62
N LEU A 181 2.40 -3.23 -12.79
CA LEU A 181 3.23 -3.32 -14.00
C LEU A 181 3.84 -4.71 -14.16
N LEU A 182 4.40 -5.28 -13.09
CA LEU A 182 4.95 -6.64 -13.12
C LEU A 182 3.87 -7.68 -13.44
N SER A 183 2.68 -7.55 -12.87
CA SER A 183 1.55 -8.44 -13.16
C SER A 183 1.10 -8.34 -14.61
N ALA A 184 1.07 -7.13 -15.17
CA ALA A 184 0.72 -6.91 -16.57
C ALA A 184 1.74 -7.54 -17.54
N LEU A 185 3.05 -7.42 -17.23
CA LEU A 185 4.13 -8.06 -17.99
C LEU A 185 4.05 -9.59 -17.92
N ASP A 186 3.76 -10.14 -16.75
CA ASP A 186 3.59 -11.58 -16.54
C ASP A 186 2.39 -12.12 -17.34
N MET A 187 1.24 -11.43 -17.29
CA MET A 187 0.06 -11.76 -18.10
C MET A 187 0.36 -11.71 -19.61
N LEU A 188 1.08 -10.69 -20.07
CA LEU A 188 1.48 -10.58 -21.47
C LEU A 188 2.36 -11.76 -21.89
N SER A 189 3.30 -12.16 -21.04
CA SER A 189 4.15 -13.32 -21.28
C SER A 189 3.37 -14.62 -21.37
N LEU A 190 2.35 -14.81 -20.51
CA LEU A 190 1.44 -15.96 -20.58
C LEU A 190 0.64 -15.99 -21.89
N VAL A 191 0.11 -14.84 -22.33
CA VAL A 191 -0.63 -14.73 -23.60
C VAL A 191 0.26 -15.11 -24.77
N ILE A 192 1.49 -14.61 -24.82
CA ILE A 192 2.45 -14.96 -25.88
C ILE A 192 2.73 -16.46 -25.89
N LEU A 193 2.96 -17.08 -24.73
CA LEU A 193 3.22 -18.53 -24.63
C LEU A 193 2.01 -19.40 -25.01
N VAL A 194 0.79 -18.87 -24.93
CA VAL A 194 -0.43 -19.56 -25.41
C VAL A 194 -0.56 -19.45 -26.93
N ILE A 195 -0.29 -18.28 -27.50
CA ILE A 195 -0.49 -18.01 -28.93
C ILE A 195 0.60 -18.68 -29.78
N MET A 196 1.87 -18.69 -29.36
CA MET A 196 3.00 -19.24 -30.11
C MET A 196 2.80 -20.71 -30.57
N PRO A 197 2.40 -21.67 -29.71
CA PRO A 197 2.18 -23.06 -30.14
C PRO A 197 1.04 -23.21 -31.15
N VAL A 198 -0.01 -22.39 -31.03
CA VAL A 198 -1.18 -22.42 -31.93
C VAL A 198 -0.79 -21.94 -33.32
N SER A 199 -0.04 -20.85 -33.43
CA SER A 199 0.45 -20.35 -34.73
C SER A 199 1.39 -21.33 -35.42
N TYR A 200 2.25 -22.03 -34.66
CA TYR A 200 3.18 -23.01 -35.24
C TYR A 200 2.49 -24.26 -35.77
N THR A 201 1.40 -24.70 -35.15
CA THR A 201 0.59 -25.83 -35.65
C THR A 201 -0.24 -25.45 -36.84
N HIS A 202 -0.71 -24.23 -36.98
CA HIS A 202 -1.50 -23.76 -38.10
C HIS A 202 -0.68 -23.58 -39.39
N LEU A 203 0.56 -23.05 -39.27
CA LEU A 203 1.49 -22.88 -40.40
C LEU A 203 2.03 -24.20 -40.96
N ARG A 204 1.98 -25.31 -40.20
CA ARG A 204 2.45 -26.63 -40.64
C ARG A 204 1.33 -27.49 -41.28
N ALA A 205 0.07 -27.03 -41.20
CA ALA A 205 -1.10 -27.71 -41.77
C ALA A 205 -1.45 -27.23 -43.19
N HIS A 206 -0.71 -26.26 -43.72
CA HIS A 206 -0.72 -25.77 -45.11
C HIS A 206 0.62 -26.05 -45.78
#